data_c0c7a60dcc7e8e25e38e05601942e58e
#
_entry.id   c0c7a60dcc7e8e25e38e05601942e58e
#
_cell.length_a   1.000
_cell.length_b   1.000
_cell.length_c   1.000
_cell.angle_alpha   90.00
_cell.angle_beta   90.00
_cell.angle_gamma   90.00
#
_symmetry.space_group_name_H-M   'P 1'
#
loop_
_entity.id
_entity.type
_entity.pdbx_description
1 polymer ?
#
loop_
_entity_poly.entity_id
_entity_poly.type
_entity_poly.pdbx_seq_one_letter_code
_entity_poly.pdbx_strand_id
1 'polypeptide(L)'
;NDKAKAEVLVDVEILIMANTKNSDIGTALSTYNFSLTPGEVGEDGSFNPITGLPIDDLGSLTGADWFINVPSVLISLAKNSGQAQVLAQPQLRITEGEKANLHIGDQVPIPVTSFNTGNTIGGNVVPITSFQYKDIGIQIEVEPRVHHNREITLNLKVEISNLGETVPVGPDQEAITIGKRTITSV
;
A
#
# COMPACT_ATOMS: atom_id res chain seq x y z
N ASN A 1 -56.94 -11.20 10.45
CA ASN A 1 -56.29 -10.04 11.07
C ASN A 1 -54.90 -9.85 10.47
N ASP A 2 -54.91 -9.26 9.32
CA ASP A 2 -53.69 -8.88 8.64
C ASP A 2 -53.21 -7.54 9.29
N LYS A 3 -52.38 -7.63 10.32
CA LYS A 3 -51.72 -6.46 10.87
C LYS A 3 -50.55 -6.12 9.93
N ALA A 4 -50.61 -4.92 9.36
CA ALA A 4 -49.52 -4.42 8.58
C ALA A 4 -48.21 -4.53 9.42
N LYS A 5 -47.20 -5.18 8.88
CA LYS A 5 -45.89 -5.26 9.52
C LYS A 5 -45.27 -3.85 9.61
N ALA A 6 -44.60 -3.58 10.70
CA ALA A 6 -43.90 -2.31 10.85
C ALA A 6 -42.72 -2.22 9.88
N GLU A 7 -42.48 -1.03 9.36
CA GLU A 7 -41.30 -0.72 8.57
C GLU A 7 -40.31 0.06 9.42
N VAL A 8 -39.02 -0.29 9.32
CA VAL A 8 -37.91 0.35 10.02
C VAL A 8 -36.98 0.99 8.98
N LEU A 9 -36.71 2.26 9.13
CA LEU A 9 -35.67 2.97 8.37
C LEU A 9 -34.38 2.92 9.16
N VAL A 10 -33.35 2.32 8.60
CA VAL A 10 -32.01 2.24 9.18
C VAL A 10 -31.09 3.16 8.40
N ASP A 11 -30.50 4.12 9.10
CA ASP A 11 -29.48 5.03 8.60
C ASP A 11 -28.15 4.70 9.26
N VAL A 12 -27.15 4.34 8.47
CA VAL A 12 -25.82 3.94 8.95
C VAL A 12 -24.82 4.97 8.50
N GLU A 13 -24.12 5.57 9.43
CA GLU A 13 -23.05 6.50 9.15
C GLU A 13 -21.69 5.81 9.38
N ILE A 14 -20.88 5.75 8.34
CA ILE A 14 -19.55 5.12 8.35
C ILE A 14 -18.51 6.20 8.10
N LEU A 15 -17.69 6.48 9.12
CA LEU A 15 -16.57 7.41 9.03
C LEU A 15 -15.26 6.64 9.14
N ILE A 16 -14.45 6.69 8.08
CA ILE A 16 -13.12 6.11 8.05
C ILE A 16 -12.11 7.24 7.96
N MET A 17 -11.25 7.36 8.97
CA MET A 17 -10.15 8.32 8.98
C MET A 17 -8.82 7.60 8.89
N ALA A 18 -8.03 7.91 7.87
CA ALA A 18 -6.66 7.49 7.72
C ALA A 18 -5.73 8.69 7.89
N ASN A 19 -4.82 8.60 8.85
CA ASN A 19 -3.81 9.63 9.10
C ASN A 19 -2.43 9.00 8.92
N THR A 20 -1.73 9.41 7.87
CA THR A 20 -0.38 8.94 7.59
C THR A 20 0.59 10.09 7.87
N LYS A 21 1.49 9.88 8.84
CA LYS A 21 2.60 10.79 9.10
C LYS A 21 3.89 10.01 8.90
N ASN A 22 4.64 10.39 7.91
CA ASN A 22 5.97 9.87 7.68
C ASN A 22 6.99 11.01 7.77
N SER A 23 8.02 10.84 8.59
CA SER A 23 9.13 11.78 8.69
C SER A 23 10.43 11.02 8.53
N ASP A 24 11.07 11.21 7.39
CA ASP A 24 12.38 10.66 7.11
C ASP A 24 13.44 11.73 7.34
N ILE A 25 14.31 11.50 8.33
CA ILE A 25 15.48 12.31 8.58
C ILE A 25 16.68 11.43 8.27
N GLY A 26 17.30 11.68 7.13
CA GLY A 26 18.48 10.96 6.68
C GLY A 26 19.69 11.87 6.64
N THR A 27 20.80 11.43 7.25
CA THR A 27 22.12 12.02 7.05
C THR A 27 22.95 11.02 6.25
N ALA A 28 23.23 11.34 5.00
CA ALA A 28 24.16 10.58 4.20
C ALA A 28 25.55 11.25 4.30
N LEU A 29 26.45 10.61 5.05
CA LEU A 29 27.86 10.91 4.94
C LEU A 29 28.42 10.08 3.77
N SER A 30 28.87 10.76 2.73
CA SER A 30 29.64 10.08 1.70
C SER A 30 30.88 9.48 2.33
N THR A 31 31.20 8.23 1.96
CA THR A 31 32.36 7.49 2.43
C THR A 31 33.61 8.40 2.33
N TYR A 32 34.27 8.66 3.46
CA TYR A 32 35.47 9.46 3.48
C TYR A 32 36.59 8.73 2.74
N ASN A 33 36.75 9.01 1.47
CA ASN A 33 38.01 8.71 0.79
C ASN A 33 38.82 9.97 0.72
N PHE A 34 39.80 10.04 1.60
CA PHE A 34 40.81 11.06 1.52
C PHE A 34 41.83 10.62 0.45
N SER A 35 41.64 11.07 -0.76
CA SER A 35 42.57 10.81 -1.84
C SER A 35 43.25 12.14 -2.24
N LEU A 36 44.53 12.17 -2.10
CA LEU A 36 45.34 13.16 -2.79
C LEU A 36 45.56 12.65 -4.20
N THR A 37 44.99 13.33 -5.18
CA THR A 37 45.18 12.95 -6.58
C THR A 37 45.97 14.03 -7.28
N PRO A 38 47.10 13.69 -7.89
CA PRO A 38 47.81 14.65 -8.75
C PRO A 38 47.03 14.86 -10.02
N GLY A 39 46.93 16.09 -10.49
CA GLY A 39 46.18 16.43 -11.69
C GLY A 39 46.53 17.83 -12.20
N GLU A 40 46.07 18.11 -13.40
CA GLU A 40 46.22 19.43 -14.02
C GLU A 40 44.85 20.10 -14.14
N VAL A 41 44.81 21.42 -14.02
CA VAL A 41 43.61 22.21 -14.30
C VAL A 41 43.63 22.57 -15.78
N GLY A 42 42.62 22.08 -16.50
CA GLY A 42 42.41 22.48 -17.90
C GLY A 42 42.06 23.96 -18.05
N GLU A 43 42.21 24.50 -19.23
CA GLU A 43 41.91 25.92 -19.55
C GLU A 43 40.43 26.28 -19.26
N ASP A 44 39.55 25.27 -19.23
CA ASP A 44 38.12 25.38 -18.90
C ASP A 44 37.83 25.28 -17.39
N GLY A 45 38.86 25.12 -16.55
CA GLY A 45 38.73 24.93 -15.12
C GLY A 45 38.38 23.50 -14.70
N SER A 46 38.40 22.56 -15.64
CA SER A 46 38.16 21.14 -15.32
C SER A 46 39.39 20.48 -14.74
N PHE A 47 39.18 19.57 -13.79
CA PHE A 47 40.24 18.77 -13.19
C PHE A 47 40.50 17.51 -14.03
N ASN A 48 41.73 17.36 -14.51
CA ASN A 48 42.20 16.18 -15.23
C ASN A 48 43.20 15.40 -14.36
N PRO A 49 42.81 14.23 -13.83
CA PRO A 49 43.71 13.43 -13.02
C PRO A 49 44.87 12.87 -13.87
N ILE A 50 46.08 12.99 -13.40
CA ILE A 50 47.24 12.36 -14.02
C ILE A 50 47.30 10.90 -13.57
N THR A 51 47.05 9.98 -14.52
CA THR A 51 47.15 8.55 -14.28
C THR A 51 48.51 8.03 -14.78
N GLY A 52 49.26 7.35 -13.91
CA GLY A 52 50.51 6.71 -14.30
C GLY A 52 51.75 7.63 -14.27
N LEU A 53 51.85 8.49 -13.24
CA LEU A 53 53.05 9.30 -13.04
C LEU A 53 54.27 8.41 -12.81
N PRO A 54 55.33 8.55 -13.60
CA PRO A 54 56.61 7.92 -13.31
C PRO A 54 57.19 8.47 -11.99
N ILE A 55 57.86 7.63 -11.21
CA ILE A 55 58.42 8.02 -9.92
C ILE A 55 59.41 9.17 -10.06
N ASP A 56 60.08 9.26 -11.19
CA ASP A 56 61.07 10.33 -11.48
C ASP A 56 60.43 11.72 -11.61
N ASP A 57 59.13 11.79 -11.97
CA ASP A 57 58.41 13.05 -12.14
C ASP A 57 57.71 13.52 -10.84
N LEU A 58 57.74 12.73 -9.78
CA LEU A 58 57.13 13.08 -8.51
C LEU A 58 57.76 14.35 -7.87
N GLY A 59 59.02 14.60 -8.16
CA GLY A 59 59.75 15.77 -7.68
C GLY A 59 59.41 17.07 -8.40
N SER A 60 58.73 17.02 -9.55
CA SER A 60 58.32 18.17 -10.32
C SER A 60 56.93 18.71 -9.95
N LEU A 61 56.15 17.96 -9.17
CA LEU A 61 54.85 18.37 -8.71
C LEU A 61 54.91 19.49 -7.69
N THR A 62 54.24 20.58 -7.96
CA THR A 62 54.10 21.72 -7.05
C THR A 62 52.82 21.59 -6.22
N GLY A 63 52.66 22.42 -5.19
CA GLY A 63 51.44 22.41 -4.37
C GLY A 63 50.12 22.71 -5.15
N ALA A 64 50.27 23.28 -6.36
CA ALA A 64 49.12 23.56 -7.24
C ALA A 64 48.59 22.31 -8.00
N ASP A 65 49.40 21.25 -8.04
CA ASP A 65 49.09 20.02 -8.79
C ASP A 65 48.41 18.96 -7.90
N TRP A 66 48.11 19.29 -6.63
CA TRP A 66 47.48 18.42 -5.68
C TRP A 66 46.03 18.86 -5.37
N PHE A 67 45.09 17.97 -5.56
CA PHE A 67 43.68 18.22 -5.27
C PHE A 67 43.20 17.33 -4.13
N ILE A 68 42.46 17.95 -3.22
CA ILE A 68 41.84 17.30 -2.08
C ILE A 68 40.34 17.15 -2.37
N ASN A 69 39.85 15.95 -2.32
CA ASN A 69 38.41 15.70 -2.43
C ASN A 69 37.75 16.02 -1.08
N VAL A 70 36.91 17.07 -1.05
CA VAL A 70 36.19 17.47 0.16
C VAL A 70 34.93 16.64 0.27
N PRO A 71 34.71 15.93 1.39
CA PRO A 71 33.50 15.14 1.58
C PRO A 71 32.26 16.04 1.60
N SER A 72 31.26 15.67 0.85
CA SER A 72 29.97 16.34 0.91
C SER A 72 29.06 15.68 1.94
N VAL A 73 28.44 16.49 2.79
CA VAL A 73 27.41 16.06 3.73
C VAL A 73 26.05 16.37 3.10
N LEU A 74 25.27 15.33 2.82
CA LEU A 74 23.92 15.47 2.35
C LEU A 74 22.96 15.24 3.52
N ILE A 75 22.17 16.25 3.85
CA ILE A 75 21.10 16.14 4.85
C ILE A 75 19.77 16.11 4.07
N SER A 76 19.07 14.99 4.12
CA SER A 76 17.75 14.87 3.55
C SER A 76 16.70 14.95 4.66
N LEU A 77 15.80 15.92 4.55
CA LEU A 77 14.67 16.13 5.43
C LEU A 77 13.39 15.97 4.59
N ALA A 78 12.73 14.85 4.72
CA ALA A 78 11.45 14.62 4.10
C ALA A 78 10.37 14.44 5.16
N LYS A 79 9.36 15.29 5.13
CA LYS A 79 8.16 15.17 5.96
C LYS A 79 6.95 15.05 5.06
N ASN A 80 6.30 13.91 5.11
CA ASN A 80 5.06 13.67 4.39
C ASN A 80 3.91 13.47 5.39
N SER A 81 2.84 14.24 5.25
CA SER A 81 1.63 14.08 6.05
C SER A 81 0.42 14.02 5.13
N GLY A 82 -0.29 12.91 5.18
CA GLY A 82 -1.54 12.70 4.45
C GLY A 82 -2.68 12.44 5.42
N GLN A 83 -3.82 13.08 5.18
CA GLN A 83 -5.06 12.81 5.88
C GLN A 83 -6.13 12.46 4.84
N ALA A 84 -6.69 11.27 4.94
CA ALA A 84 -7.80 10.84 4.12
C ALA A 84 -9.02 10.59 5.03
N GLN A 85 -10.17 11.08 4.59
CA GLN A 85 -11.45 10.88 5.27
C GLN A 85 -12.46 10.38 4.25
N VAL A 86 -13.10 9.26 4.56
CA VAL A 86 -14.19 8.69 3.78
C VAL A 86 -15.43 8.67 4.65
N LEU A 87 -16.50 9.29 4.17
CA LEU A 87 -17.81 9.26 4.79
C LEU A 87 -18.79 8.55 3.85
N ALA A 88 -19.47 7.53 4.36
CA ALA A 88 -20.52 6.82 3.65
C ALA A 88 -21.78 6.76 4.53
N GLN A 89 -22.95 7.06 3.94
CA GLN A 89 -24.24 7.09 4.63
C GLN A 89 -25.27 6.24 3.86
N PRO A 90 -25.18 4.90 3.93
CA PRO A 90 -26.18 4.05 3.34
C PRO A 90 -27.47 4.06 4.18
N GLN A 91 -28.61 4.11 3.48
CA GLN A 91 -29.94 4.06 4.07
C GLN A 91 -30.71 2.83 3.59
N LEU A 92 -31.32 2.11 4.52
CA LEU A 92 -32.15 0.94 4.22
C LEU A 92 -33.53 1.05 4.85
N ARG A 93 -34.54 0.71 4.08
CA ARG A 93 -35.90 0.51 4.58
C ARG A 93 -36.19 -0.99 4.62
N ILE A 94 -36.59 -1.50 5.78
CA ILE A 94 -36.72 -2.93 6.04
C ILE A 94 -38.01 -3.18 6.78
N THR A 95 -38.71 -4.25 6.40
CA THR A 95 -39.88 -4.74 7.13
C THR A 95 -39.48 -5.49 8.38
N GLU A 96 -40.19 -5.31 9.47
CA GLU A 96 -40.00 -6.04 10.71
C GLU A 96 -39.84 -7.54 10.54
N GLY A 97 -38.80 -8.12 11.13
CA GLY A 97 -38.53 -9.55 11.13
C GLY A 97 -37.97 -10.07 9.81
N GLU A 98 -37.68 -9.21 8.84
CA GLU A 98 -37.01 -9.57 7.61
C GLU A 98 -35.53 -9.22 7.66
N LYS A 99 -34.71 -10.05 7.03
CA LYS A 99 -33.28 -9.83 6.92
C LYS A 99 -32.98 -9.10 5.62
N ALA A 100 -32.33 -7.95 5.69
CA ALA A 100 -31.91 -7.19 4.54
C ALA A 100 -30.39 -7.20 4.39
N ASN A 101 -29.94 -7.36 3.16
CA ASN A 101 -28.52 -7.28 2.78
C ASN A 101 -28.34 -6.15 1.77
N LEU A 102 -27.41 -5.27 2.04
CA LEU A 102 -26.98 -4.23 1.11
C LEU A 102 -25.50 -4.43 0.82
N HIS A 103 -25.14 -4.47 -0.44
CA HIS A 103 -23.75 -4.47 -0.89
C HIS A 103 -23.52 -3.30 -1.86
N ILE A 104 -22.56 -2.45 -1.53
CA ILE A 104 -22.13 -1.30 -2.35
C ILE A 104 -20.64 -1.45 -2.56
N GLY A 105 -20.22 -1.73 -3.77
CA GLY A 105 -18.79 -1.90 -4.06
C GLY A 105 -18.53 -2.54 -5.42
N ASP A 106 -17.30 -2.98 -5.60
CA ASP A 106 -16.79 -3.54 -6.84
C ASP A 106 -16.41 -5.01 -6.67
N GLN A 107 -16.33 -5.73 -7.79
CA GLN A 107 -15.80 -7.09 -7.83
C GLN A 107 -14.38 -7.07 -8.37
N VAL A 108 -13.46 -7.64 -7.63
CA VAL A 108 -12.04 -7.73 -8.00
C VAL A 108 -11.69 -9.15 -8.40
N PRO A 109 -11.14 -9.38 -9.61
CA PRO A 109 -10.64 -10.67 -10.02
C PRO A 109 -9.32 -10.98 -9.32
N ILE A 110 -9.28 -12.09 -8.58
CA ILE A 110 -8.05 -12.61 -7.95
C ILE A 110 -7.57 -13.78 -8.79
N PRO A 111 -6.36 -13.74 -9.34
CA PRO A 111 -5.80 -14.87 -10.07
C PRO A 111 -5.50 -16.04 -9.12
N VAL A 112 -6.01 -17.21 -9.45
CA VAL A 112 -5.71 -18.47 -8.76
C VAL A 112 -4.99 -19.38 -9.73
N THR A 113 -3.70 -19.61 -9.48
CA THR A 113 -2.89 -20.50 -10.30
C THR A 113 -2.92 -21.90 -9.70
N SER A 114 -3.39 -22.87 -10.46
CA SER A 114 -3.32 -24.29 -10.12
C SER A 114 -2.33 -25.00 -11.03
N PHE A 115 -1.53 -25.88 -10.43
CA PHE A 115 -0.60 -26.74 -11.18
C PHE A 115 -1.26 -28.09 -11.36
N ASN A 116 -1.45 -28.50 -12.61
CA ASN A 116 -1.94 -29.84 -12.88
C ASN A 116 -0.75 -30.83 -12.86
N THR A 117 -0.67 -31.61 -11.79
CA THR A 117 0.36 -32.65 -11.62
C THR A 117 -0.09 -34.03 -12.16
N GLY A 118 -1.23 -34.08 -12.87
CA GLY A 118 -1.78 -35.30 -13.44
C GLY A 118 -1.02 -35.73 -14.69
N ASN A 119 -0.25 -36.82 -14.57
CA ASN A 119 0.33 -37.62 -15.66
C ASN A 119 1.25 -36.86 -16.64
N THR A 120 2.37 -36.39 -16.17
CA THR A 120 3.43 -35.87 -17.06
C THR A 120 4.42 -36.98 -17.46
N ILE A 121 4.17 -37.56 -18.59
CA ILE A 121 5.24 -38.19 -19.38
C ILE A 121 5.96 -37.01 -20.06
N GLY A 122 7.07 -36.53 -19.48
CA GLY A 122 7.88 -35.48 -20.11
C GLY A 122 8.15 -34.20 -19.30
N GLY A 123 7.76 -34.08 -18.02
CA GLY A 123 8.32 -33.09 -17.09
C GLY A 123 7.89 -31.62 -17.21
N ASN A 124 7.00 -31.25 -18.10
CA ASN A 124 6.50 -29.88 -18.18
C ASN A 124 5.18 -29.72 -17.39
N VAL A 125 5.24 -29.02 -16.25
CA VAL A 125 4.07 -28.60 -15.49
C VAL A 125 3.53 -27.34 -16.11
N VAL A 126 2.33 -27.39 -16.70
CA VAL A 126 1.66 -26.22 -17.27
C VAL A 126 0.79 -25.58 -16.19
N PRO A 127 1.07 -24.33 -15.79
CA PRO A 127 0.22 -23.61 -14.87
C PRO A 127 -1.10 -23.23 -15.56
N ILE A 128 -2.21 -23.50 -14.90
CA ILE A 128 -3.55 -23.07 -15.33
C ILE A 128 -3.98 -21.93 -14.39
N THR A 129 -4.14 -20.74 -14.95
CA THR A 129 -4.61 -19.59 -14.20
C THR A 129 -6.12 -19.43 -14.39
N SER A 130 -6.85 -19.43 -13.29
CA SER A 130 -8.27 -19.10 -13.22
C SER A 130 -8.47 -17.82 -12.40
N PHE A 131 -9.59 -17.14 -12.60
CA PHE A 131 -9.91 -15.95 -11.84
C PHE A 131 -11.06 -16.22 -10.88
N GLN A 132 -10.86 -15.88 -9.61
CA GLN A 132 -11.91 -15.88 -8.61
C GLN A 132 -12.29 -14.42 -8.33
N TYR A 133 -13.57 -14.10 -8.50
CA TYR A 133 -14.08 -12.77 -8.21
C TYR A 133 -14.36 -12.63 -6.72
N LYS A 134 -13.91 -11.54 -6.12
CA LYS A 134 -14.14 -11.20 -4.73
C LYS A 134 -14.81 -9.83 -4.63
N ASP A 135 -15.90 -9.78 -3.87
CA ASP A 135 -16.60 -8.52 -3.61
C ASP A 135 -15.84 -7.70 -2.60
N ILE A 136 -15.63 -6.42 -2.91
CA ILE A 136 -15.02 -5.41 -2.04
C ILE A 136 -15.96 -4.21 -1.94
N GLY A 137 -15.90 -3.50 -0.82
CA GLY A 137 -16.74 -2.33 -0.55
C GLY A 137 -17.43 -2.43 0.80
N ILE A 138 -18.62 -1.91 0.88
CA ILE A 138 -19.45 -1.87 2.09
C ILE A 138 -20.54 -2.92 1.96
N GLN A 139 -20.60 -3.84 2.90
CA GLN A 139 -21.66 -4.83 3.02
C GLN A 139 -22.34 -4.64 4.38
N ILE A 140 -23.66 -4.51 4.35
CA ILE A 140 -24.50 -4.31 5.53
C ILE A 140 -25.56 -5.38 5.55
N GLU A 141 -25.65 -6.07 6.65
CA GLU A 141 -26.68 -7.07 6.96
C GLU A 141 -27.43 -6.60 8.20
N VAL A 142 -28.75 -6.47 8.08
CA VAL A 142 -29.61 -5.93 9.13
C VAL A 142 -30.86 -6.77 9.29
N GLU A 143 -31.24 -7.06 10.55
CA GLU A 143 -32.46 -7.73 10.91
C GLU A 143 -33.10 -6.95 12.08
N PRO A 144 -34.17 -6.14 11.83
CA PRO A 144 -34.87 -5.42 12.87
C PRO A 144 -35.98 -6.28 13.48
N ARG A 145 -36.16 -6.12 14.81
CA ARG A 145 -37.30 -6.67 15.57
C ARG A 145 -37.94 -5.56 16.37
N VAL A 146 -39.23 -5.33 16.19
CA VAL A 146 -39.99 -4.31 16.92
C VAL A 146 -40.72 -4.98 18.07
N HIS A 147 -40.57 -4.45 19.29
CA HIS A 147 -41.22 -4.93 20.49
C HIS A 147 -42.50 -4.13 20.79
N HIS A 148 -43.39 -4.72 21.56
CA HIS A 148 -44.69 -4.13 21.94
C HIS A 148 -44.57 -2.82 22.71
N ASN A 149 -43.42 -2.61 23.40
CA ASN A 149 -43.09 -1.41 24.16
C ASN A 149 -42.51 -0.26 23.30
N ARG A 150 -42.54 -0.42 21.97
CA ARG A 150 -41.93 0.51 20.99
C ARG A 150 -40.41 0.51 21.00
N GLU A 151 -39.79 -0.48 21.59
CA GLU A 151 -38.36 -0.71 21.48
C GLU A 151 -38.04 -1.49 20.21
N ILE A 152 -36.88 -1.23 19.63
CA ILE A 152 -36.40 -1.92 18.44
C ILE A 152 -35.08 -2.60 18.79
N THR A 153 -35.02 -3.91 18.61
CA THR A 153 -33.76 -4.65 18.63
C THR A 153 -33.25 -4.76 17.21
N LEU A 154 -32.01 -4.37 16.98
CA LEU A 154 -31.40 -4.32 15.68
C LEU A 154 -30.16 -5.23 15.67
N ASN A 155 -30.22 -6.34 14.95
CA ASN A 155 -29.04 -7.13 14.64
C ASN A 155 -28.35 -6.51 13.43
N LEU A 156 -27.20 -5.88 13.64
CA LEU A 156 -26.47 -5.16 12.60
C LEU A 156 -25.08 -5.79 12.42
N LYS A 157 -24.75 -6.13 11.18
CA LYS A 157 -23.40 -6.50 10.78
C LYS A 157 -22.95 -5.61 9.63
N VAL A 158 -21.88 -4.89 9.84
CA VAL A 158 -21.25 -4.03 8.84
C VAL A 158 -19.88 -4.60 8.51
N GLU A 159 -19.63 -4.82 7.25
CA GLU A 159 -18.35 -5.27 6.74
C GLU A 159 -17.86 -4.26 5.71
N ILE A 160 -16.63 -3.78 5.89
CA ILE A 160 -15.98 -2.84 5.00
C ILE A 160 -14.71 -3.51 4.49
N SER A 161 -14.59 -3.62 3.18
CA SER A 161 -13.40 -4.14 2.54
C SER A 161 -12.87 -3.16 1.49
N ASN A 162 -11.57 -3.06 1.42
CA ASN A 162 -10.86 -2.21 0.46
C ASN A 162 -9.66 -2.95 -0.13
N LEU A 163 -9.30 -2.56 -1.34
CA LEU A 163 -8.04 -3.00 -1.93
C LEU A 163 -6.88 -2.42 -1.13
N GLY A 164 -5.96 -3.29 -0.77
CA GLY A 164 -4.69 -2.92 -0.17
C GLY A 164 -3.56 -2.90 -1.18
N GLU A 165 -2.34 -2.87 -0.68
CA GLU A 165 -1.13 -2.87 -1.50
C GLU A 165 -0.89 -4.24 -2.14
N THR A 166 -0.24 -4.21 -3.29
CA THR A 166 0.26 -5.41 -3.96
C THR A 166 1.51 -5.88 -3.25
N VAL A 167 1.54 -7.16 -2.86
CA VAL A 167 2.70 -7.77 -2.21
C VAL A 167 3.28 -8.89 -3.08
N PRO A 168 4.61 -9.01 -3.18
CA PRO A 168 5.24 -10.09 -3.90
C PRO A 168 5.02 -11.41 -3.13
N VAL A 169 4.49 -12.43 -3.82
CA VAL A 169 4.27 -13.77 -3.26
C VAL A 169 5.18 -14.83 -3.86
N GLY A 170 6.01 -14.45 -4.83
CA GLY A 170 6.97 -15.34 -5.51
C GLY A 170 7.91 -14.57 -6.43
N PRO A 171 8.83 -15.24 -7.12
CA PRO A 171 9.85 -14.61 -7.97
C PRO A 171 9.25 -13.82 -9.12
N ASP A 172 8.10 -13.90 -9.57
CA ASP A 172 7.45 -13.11 -10.63
C ASP A 172 5.92 -13.05 -10.41
N GLN A 173 5.50 -13.15 -9.15
CA GLN A 173 4.08 -13.15 -8.80
C GLN A 173 3.79 -12.11 -7.73
N GLU A 174 2.79 -11.31 -8.01
CA GLU A 174 2.24 -10.31 -7.10
C GLU A 174 0.82 -10.68 -6.72
N ALA A 175 0.47 -10.47 -5.46
CA ALA A 175 -0.88 -10.64 -4.96
C ALA A 175 -1.39 -9.33 -4.36
N ILE A 176 -2.66 -9.05 -4.61
CA ILE A 176 -3.33 -7.89 -4.06
C ILE A 176 -3.87 -8.25 -2.68
N THR A 177 -3.54 -7.45 -1.67
CA THR A 177 -4.09 -7.60 -0.34
C THR A 177 -5.49 -6.99 -0.25
N ILE A 178 -6.36 -7.59 0.54
CA ILE A 178 -7.70 -7.06 0.80
C ILE A 178 -7.80 -6.77 2.29
N GLY A 179 -7.92 -5.48 2.61
CA GLY A 179 -8.21 -5.04 3.97
C GLY A 179 -9.70 -5.27 4.28
N LYS A 180 -9.99 -5.90 5.42
CA LYS A 180 -11.36 -6.19 5.85
C LYS A 180 -11.57 -5.73 7.29
N ARG A 181 -12.66 -5.00 7.53
CA ARG A 181 -13.11 -4.60 8.86
C ARG A 181 -14.56 -5.03 9.04
N THR A 182 -14.85 -5.70 10.15
CA THR A 182 -16.18 -6.19 10.46
C THR A 182 -16.61 -5.68 11.82
N ILE A 183 -17.82 -5.13 11.89
CA ILE A 183 -18.47 -4.68 13.10
C ILE A 183 -19.77 -5.45 13.23
N THR A 184 -19.99 -6.07 14.39
CA THR A 184 -21.25 -6.78 14.70
C THR A 184 -21.81 -6.19 15.98
N SER A 185 -23.06 -5.82 15.96
CA SER A 185 -23.80 -5.26 17.10
C SER A 185 -25.21 -5.88 17.18
N VAL A 186 -25.71 -5.98 18.41
CA VAL A 186 -27.09 -6.40 18.72
C VAL A 186 -27.75 -5.31 19.53
#